data_5bfd09a4540ff833d1d8098c75ac0ba5
#
_entry.id   5bfd09a4540ff833d1d8098c75ac0ba5
#
_cell.length_a   1.000
_cell.length_b   1.000
_cell.length_c   1.000
_cell.angle_alpha   90.00
_cell.angle_beta   90.00
_cell.angle_gamma   90.00
#
_symmetry.space_group_name_H-M   'P 1'
#
loop_
_entity.id
_entity.type
_entity.pdbx_description
1 polymer ?
#
loop_
_entity_poly.entity_id
_entity_poly.type
_entity_poly.pdbx_seq_one_letter_code
_entity_poly.pdbx_strand_id
1 'polypeptide(L)'
;METSLIDAKFIVKENLMKPEQAQLRVFAKRYTAAWCSRDAASVAAFYSPGGSLSVNGGTPATGRSAISEVAQGFMATFPDLKVMMDDVLVQGDSAVYHWTLAGTNTGPGGTGKRVRISGFEIWTIGADGLIAESRGHFDNATYQHQLEHGVAESQNYSCLPKT
;
A
#
# COMPACT_ATOMS: atom_id res chain seq x y z
N MET A 1 36.48 -3.21 25.09
CA MET A 1 36.21 -4.20 24.04
C MET A 1 34.76 -4.65 24.04
N GLU A 2 34.15 -4.92 25.15
CA GLU A 2 32.74 -5.29 25.22
C GLU A 2 31.79 -4.21 24.67
N THR A 3 32.11 -2.94 24.95
CA THR A 3 31.31 -1.79 24.53
C THR A 3 31.22 -1.68 23.02
N SER A 4 32.30 -2.00 22.28
CA SER A 4 32.30 -1.87 20.83
C SER A 4 31.44 -2.94 20.13
N LEU A 5 31.33 -4.15 20.72
CA LEU A 5 30.46 -5.21 20.20
C LEU A 5 28.98 -4.91 20.41
N ILE A 6 28.64 -4.31 21.54
CA ILE A 6 27.25 -3.89 21.83
C ILE A 6 26.85 -2.76 20.91
N ASP A 7 27.73 -1.79 20.70
CA ASP A 7 27.46 -0.68 19.79
C ASP A 7 27.29 -1.14 18.34
N ALA A 8 28.12 -2.08 17.90
CA ALA A 8 28.00 -2.65 16.55
C ALA A 8 26.70 -3.39 16.36
N LYS A 9 26.25 -4.17 17.32
CA LYS A 9 24.97 -4.87 17.28
C LYS A 9 23.79 -3.88 17.27
N PHE A 10 23.88 -2.84 18.07
CA PHE A 10 22.85 -1.80 18.12
C PHE A 10 22.74 -1.06 16.78
N ILE A 11 23.86 -0.67 16.19
CA ILE A 11 23.90 0.02 14.90
C ILE A 11 23.32 -0.86 13.80
N VAL A 12 23.68 -2.15 13.74
CA VAL A 12 23.16 -3.09 12.75
C VAL A 12 21.66 -3.24 12.90
N LYS A 13 21.16 -3.41 14.13
CA LYS A 13 19.73 -3.51 14.40
C LYS A 13 18.98 -2.26 13.95
N GLU A 14 19.52 -1.08 14.26
CA GLU A 14 18.93 0.20 13.90
C GLU A 14 18.89 0.39 12.38
N ASN A 15 19.98 0.07 11.66
CA ASN A 15 20.05 0.16 10.21
C ASN A 15 19.08 -0.79 9.50
N LEU A 16 18.82 -1.95 10.09
CA LEU A 16 17.90 -2.94 9.52
C LEU A 16 16.42 -2.61 9.78
N MET A 17 16.13 -1.77 10.79
CA MET A 17 14.76 -1.52 11.24
C MET A 17 14.26 -0.10 11.00
N LYS A 18 15.16 0.83 10.63
CA LYS A 18 14.83 2.25 10.43
C LYS A 18 15.32 2.72 9.08
N PRO A 19 14.50 2.57 8.03
CA PRO A 19 14.86 3.14 6.74
C PRO A 19 14.93 4.67 6.83
N GLU A 20 15.86 5.26 6.10
CA GLU A 20 15.93 6.71 5.99
C GLU A 20 14.73 7.23 5.20
N GLN A 21 14.23 8.40 5.59
CA GLN A 21 13.03 9.00 4.98
C GLN A 21 13.17 9.17 3.46
N ALA A 22 14.33 9.61 2.97
CA ALA A 22 14.55 9.81 1.55
C ALA A 22 14.51 8.50 0.76
N GLN A 23 15.16 7.46 1.28
CA GLN A 23 15.17 6.12 0.67
C GLN A 23 13.77 5.50 0.70
N LEU A 24 13.05 5.69 1.79
CA LEU A 24 11.68 5.22 1.93
C LEU A 24 10.78 5.86 0.89
N ARG A 25 10.94 7.15 0.65
CA ARG A 25 10.14 7.87 -0.37
C ARG A 25 10.38 7.32 -1.77
N VAL A 26 11.62 7.01 -2.12
CA VAL A 26 11.94 6.39 -3.41
C VAL A 26 11.30 5.00 -3.51
N PHE A 27 11.42 4.20 -2.47
CA PHE A 27 10.82 2.87 -2.39
C PHE A 27 9.28 2.97 -2.55
N ALA A 28 8.65 3.87 -1.83
CA ALA A 28 7.20 4.06 -1.86
C ALA A 28 6.69 4.52 -3.23
N LYS A 29 7.45 5.38 -3.93
CA LYS A 29 7.10 5.78 -5.29
C LYS A 29 7.13 4.60 -6.26
N ARG A 30 8.12 3.73 -6.13
CA ARG A 30 8.23 2.52 -6.95
C ARG A 30 7.10 1.54 -6.63
N TYR A 31 6.76 1.39 -5.37
CA TYR A 31 5.65 0.57 -4.93
C TYR A 31 4.32 1.07 -5.52
N THR A 32 4.12 2.38 -5.48
CA THR A 32 2.94 3.02 -6.08
C THR A 32 2.88 2.76 -7.59
N ALA A 33 4.01 2.89 -8.29
CA ALA A 33 4.08 2.60 -9.72
C ALA A 33 3.75 1.13 -10.02
N ALA A 34 4.17 0.21 -9.16
CA ALA A 34 3.83 -1.21 -9.31
C ALA A 34 2.33 -1.46 -9.23
N TRP A 35 1.63 -0.79 -8.31
CA TRP A 35 0.18 -0.87 -8.22
C TRP A 35 -0.52 -0.35 -9.48
N CYS A 36 0.07 0.63 -10.17
CA CYS A 36 -0.47 1.19 -11.40
C CYS A 36 -0.10 0.40 -12.65
N SER A 37 0.79 -0.59 -12.52
CA SER A 37 1.38 -1.30 -13.67
C SER A 37 0.49 -2.38 -14.27
N ARG A 38 -0.56 -2.78 -13.56
CA ARG A 38 -1.41 -3.94 -13.89
C ARG A 38 -0.67 -5.29 -13.81
N ASP A 39 0.47 -5.29 -13.14
CA ASP A 39 1.27 -6.51 -12.90
C ASP A 39 1.32 -6.76 -11.40
N ALA A 40 0.48 -7.66 -10.93
CA ALA A 40 0.36 -7.99 -9.51
C ALA A 40 1.67 -8.55 -8.94
N ALA A 41 2.43 -9.29 -9.73
CA ALA A 41 3.72 -9.82 -9.29
C ALA A 41 4.72 -8.71 -8.96
N SER A 42 4.66 -7.58 -9.68
CA SER A 42 5.55 -6.45 -9.39
C SER A 42 5.23 -5.80 -8.04
N VAL A 43 3.97 -5.81 -7.60
CA VAL A 43 3.60 -5.36 -6.25
C VAL A 43 4.20 -6.32 -5.20
N ALA A 44 3.99 -7.61 -5.38
CA ALA A 44 4.49 -8.63 -4.46
C ALA A 44 6.02 -8.62 -4.33
N ALA A 45 6.74 -8.19 -5.36
CA ALA A 45 8.20 -8.13 -5.35
C ALA A 45 8.75 -7.13 -4.32
N PHE A 46 7.94 -6.17 -3.85
CA PHE A 46 8.33 -5.23 -2.80
C PHE A 46 8.25 -5.84 -1.39
N TYR A 47 7.73 -7.04 -1.27
CA TYR A 47 7.60 -7.76 -0.01
C TYR A 47 8.72 -8.78 0.14
N SER A 48 9.15 -8.99 1.40
CA SER A 48 10.04 -10.11 1.72
C SER A 48 9.38 -11.43 1.30
N PRO A 49 10.15 -12.48 0.95
CA PRO A 49 9.55 -13.75 0.51
C PRO A 49 8.51 -14.34 1.46
N GLY A 50 8.70 -14.15 2.77
CA GLY A 50 7.73 -14.57 3.79
C GLY A 50 6.89 -13.42 4.33
N GLY A 51 6.85 -12.29 3.64
CA GLY A 51 6.11 -11.11 4.07
C GLY A 51 4.61 -11.31 4.05
N SER A 52 3.89 -10.39 4.68
CA SER A 52 2.43 -10.47 4.78
C SER A 52 1.76 -9.13 4.50
N LEU A 53 0.54 -9.21 4.00
CA LEU A 53 -0.33 -8.07 3.76
C LEU A 53 -1.71 -8.38 4.33
N SER A 54 -2.20 -7.55 5.23
CA SER A 54 -3.57 -7.62 5.72
C SER A 54 -4.33 -6.36 5.34
N VAL A 55 -5.66 -6.49 5.23
CA VAL A 55 -6.57 -5.41 4.87
C VAL A 55 -7.64 -5.32 5.94
N ASN A 56 -7.76 -4.13 6.55
CA ASN A 56 -8.79 -3.83 7.55
C ASN A 56 -8.88 -4.85 8.69
N GLY A 57 -7.72 -5.34 9.16
CA GLY A 57 -7.67 -6.31 10.25
C GLY A 57 -8.09 -7.72 9.87
N GLY A 58 -8.23 -8.01 8.59
CA GLY A 58 -8.56 -9.35 8.11
C GLY A 58 -7.39 -10.32 8.18
N THR A 59 -7.62 -11.55 7.72
CA THR A 59 -6.59 -12.58 7.68
C THR A 59 -5.44 -12.15 6.77
N PRO A 60 -4.19 -12.18 7.26
CA PRO A 60 -3.05 -11.81 6.42
C PRO A 60 -2.85 -12.75 5.23
N ALA A 61 -2.57 -12.16 4.07
CA ALA A 61 -2.03 -12.88 2.92
C ALA A 61 -0.52 -13.02 3.15
N THR A 62 -0.04 -14.22 3.32
CA THR A 62 1.37 -14.49 3.64
C THR A 62 2.08 -15.10 2.45
N GLY A 63 3.24 -14.53 2.12
CA GLY A 63 4.04 -14.93 0.98
C GLY A 63 3.67 -14.17 -0.30
N ARG A 64 4.62 -14.06 -1.21
CA ARG A 64 4.46 -13.27 -2.44
C ARG A 64 3.30 -13.74 -3.31
N SER A 65 3.08 -15.05 -3.40
CA SER A 65 1.96 -15.58 -4.20
C SER A 65 0.62 -15.10 -3.68
N ALA A 66 0.39 -15.18 -2.37
CA ALA A 66 -0.86 -14.73 -1.75
C ALA A 66 -1.02 -13.21 -1.85
N ILE A 67 0.07 -12.45 -1.68
CA ILE A 67 0.07 -11.00 -1.83
C ILE A 67 -0.25 -10.60 -3.27
N SER A 68 0.33 -11.31 -4.23
CA SER A 68 0.04 -11.10 -5.66
C SER A 68 -1.45 -11.32 -5.96
N GLU A 69 -2.07 -12.32 -5.33
CA GLU A 69 -3.51 -12.56 -5.50
C GLU A 69 -4.37 -11.40 -4.98
N VAL A 70 -3.98 -10.79 -3.84
CA VAL A 70 -4.67 -9.61 -3.31
C VAL A 70 -4.57 -8.45 -4.32
N ALA A 71 -3.38 -8.16 -4.80
CA ALA A 71 -3.18 -7.11 -5.80
C ALA A 71 -3.95 -7.39 -7.07
N GLN A 72 -3.94 -8.63 -7.55
CA GLN A 72 -4.67 -9.05 -8.75
C GLN A 72 -6.17 -8.85 -8.60
N GLY A 73 -6.71 -9.07 -7.40
CA GLY A 73 -8.13 -8.83 -7.11
C GLY A 73 -8.53 -7.39 -7.36
N PHE A 74 -7.74 -6.43 -6.85
CA PHE A 74 -7.99 -5.01 -7.09
C PHE A 74 -7.81 -4.64 -8.56
N MET A 75 -6.77 -5.16 -9.20
CA MET A 75 -6.50 -4.88 -10.62
C MET A 75 -7.57 -5.45 -11.54
N ALA A 76 -8.15 -6.59 -11.20
CA ALA A 76 -9.24 -7.19 -11.96
C ALA A 76 -10.55 -6.42 -11.79
N THR A 77 -10.85 -5.97 -10.57
CA THR A 77 -12.03 -5.16 -10.27
C THR A 77 -11.97 -3.81 -10.97
N PHE A 78 -10.79 -3.21 -11.00
CA PHE A 78 -10.55 -1.89 -11.60
C PHE A 78 -9.50 -1.99 -12.70
N PRO A 79 -9.90 -2.32 -13.96
CA PRO A 79 -8.91 -2.39 -15.05
C PRO A 79 -8.16 -1.08 -15.31
N ASP A 80 -8.74 0.04 -14.91
CA ASP A 80 -8.14 1.38 -14.97
C ASP A 80 -7.55 1.83 -13.63
N LEU A 81 -7.23 0.91 -12.73
CA LEU A 81 -6.72 1.19 -11.39
C LEU A 81 -5.59 2.20 -11.41
N LYS A 82 -5.73 3.22 -10.58
CA LYS A 82 -4.70 4.21 -10.32
C LYS A 82 -4.52 4.35 -8.80
N VAL A 83 -3.30 4.27 -8.35
CA VAL A 83 -2.93 4.53 -6.96
C VAL A 83 -2.02 5.74 -6.95
N MET A 84 -2.26 6.64 -6.01
CA MET A 84 -1.45 7.83 -5.80
C MET A 84 -0.85 7.77 -4.40
N MET A 85 0.43 8.09 -4.30
CA MET A 85 1.08 8.23 -3.00
C MET A 85 0.77 9.63 -2.48
N ASP A 86 0.02 9.70 -1.38
CA ASP A 86 -0.29 11.00 -0.75
C ASP A 86 0.84 11.43 0.18
N ASP A 87 1.42 10.49 0.91
CA ASP A 87 2.57 10.74 1.75
C ASP A 87 3.20 9.41 2.20
N VAL A 88 4.42 9.48 2.71
CA VAL A 88 5.07 8.36 3.39
C VAL A 88 5.96 8.91 4.49
N LEU A 89 5.82 8.36 5.70
CA LEU A 89 6.47 8.87 6.90
C LEU A 89 7.10 7.73 7.69
N VAL A 90 8.32 7.95 8.16
CA VAL A 90 8.95 7.06 9.13
C VAL A 90 8.37 7.38 10.51
N GLN A 91 7.89 6.35 11.20
CA GLN A 91 7.40 6.46 12.57
C GLN A 91 8.05 5.37 13.43
N GLY A 92 9.11 5.73 14.18
CA GLY A 92 9.86 4.76 14.94
C GLY A 92 10.44 3.67 14.06
N ASP A 93 10.08 2.42 14.32
CA ASP A 93 10.52 1.25 13.55
C ASP A 93 9.59 0.93 12.38
N SER A 94 8.54 1.72 12.19
CA SER A 94 7.52 1.52 11.17
C SER A 94 7.53 2.66 10.17
N ALA A 95 6.92 2.42 9.04
CA ALA A 95 6.64 3.45 8.04
C ALA A 95 5.13 3.48 7.79
N VAL A 96 4.59 4.67 7.60
CA VAL A 96 3.17 4.84 7.25
C VAL A 96 3.09 5.38 5.82
N TYR A 97 2.47 4.60 4.96
CA TYR A 97 2.29 4.89 3.55
C TYR A 97 0.83 5.30 3.33
N HIS A 98 0.61 6.57 3.02
CA HIS A 98 -0.73 7.11 2.72
C HIS A 98 -0.98 7.07 1.23
N TRP A 99 -2.14 6.56 0.83
CA TRP A 99 -2.48 6.37 -0.57
C TRP A 99 -3.93 6.78 -0.86
N THR A 100 -4.18 7.09 -2.12
CA THR A 100 -5.53 7.22 -2.69
C THR A 100 -5.63 6.26 -3.88
N LEU A 101 -6.69 5.49 -3.91
CA LEU A 101 -6.99 4.55 -4.98
C LEU A 101 -8.21 5.07 -5.74
N ALA A 102 -8.10 5.09 -7.07
CA ALA A 102 -9.21 5.45 -7.95
C ALA A 102 -9.34 4.42 -9.06
N GLY A 103 -10.55 4.16 -9.49
CA GLY A 103 -10.82 3.24 -10.58
C GLY A 103 -12.29 3.14 -10.90
N THR A 104 -12.59 2.46 -11.99
CA THR A 104 -13.96 2.17 -12.42
C THR A 104 -14.21 0.68 -12.25
N ASN A 105 -15.28 0.34 -11.55
CA ASN A 105 -15.65 -1.05 -11.24
C ASN A 105 -16.23 -1.74 -12.48
N THR A 106 -15.36 -1.99 -13.46
CA THR A 106 -15.74 -2.60 -14.75
C THR A 106 -15.21 -4.02 -14.94
N GLY A 107 -14.58 -4.59 -13.92
CA GLY A 107 -14.16 -5.99 -13.93
C GLY A 107 -15.37 -6.92 -13.92
N PRO A 108 -15.17 -8.26 -13.98
CA PRO A 108 -16.25 -9.22 -14.02
C PRO A 108 -17.26 -9.02 -12.88
N GLY A 109 -18.54 -8.89 -13.22
CA GLY A 109 -19.61 -8.65 -12.24
C GLY A 109 -19.66 -7.24 -11.70
N GLY A 110 -18.89 -6.31 -12.24
CA GLY A 110 -18.81 -4.94 -11.76
C GLY A 110 -20.03 -4.10 -12.07
N THR A 111 -20.20 -3.02 -11.32
CA THR A 111 -21.34 -2.11 -11.44
C THR A 111 -21.12 -1.01 -12.47
N GLY A 112 -19.87 -0.82 -12.94
CA GLY A 112 -19.51 0.30 -13.81
C GLY A 112 -19.33 1.61 -13.06
N LYS A 113 -19.42 1.60 -11.74
CA LYS A 113 -19.34 2.81 -10.92
C LYS A 113 -17.89 3.18 -10.60
N ARG A 114 -17.64 4.47 -10.42
CA ARG A 114 -16.33 4.98 -10.06
C ARG A 114 -16.11 4.92 -8.56
N VAL A 115 -14.88 4.55 -8.20
CA VAL A 115 -14.44 4.47 -6.81
C VAL A 115 -13.25 5.40 -6.61
N ARG A 116 -13.23 6.11 -5.48
CA ARG A 116 -12.10 6.90 -5.03
C ARG A 116 -12.05 6.83 -3.52
N ILE A 117 -11.07 6.13 -2.99
CA ILE A 117 -10.89 5.99 -1.55
C ILE A 117 -9.45 6.28 -1.17
N SER A 118 -9.27 6.81 0.03
CA SER A 118 -7.94 7.03 0.62
C SER A 118 -7.77 6.13 1.83
N GLY A 119 -6.55 5.72 2.08
CA GLY A 119 -6.21 4.89 3.21
C GLY A 119 -4.73 4.97 3.50
N PHE A 120 -4.26 4.01 4.26
CA PHE A 120 -2.85 3.93 4.60
C PHE A 120 -2.44 2.48 4.85
N GLU A 121 -1.15 2.22 4.71
CA GLU A 121 -0.52 0.96 5.09
C GLU A 121 0.54 1.25 6.14
N ILE A 122 0.58 0.43 7.17
CA ILE A 122 1.66 0.48 8.15
C ILE A 122 2.64 -0.62 7.79
N TRP A 123 3.86 -0.23 7.44
CA TRP A 123 4.91 -1.16 7.01
C TRP A 123 5.91 -1.41 8.11
N THR A 124 6.28 -2.68 8.28
CA THR A 124 7.51 -3.10 8.95
C THR A 124 8.49 -3.48 7.87
N ILE A 125 9.65 -2.83 7.82
CA ILE A 125 10.67 -3.12 6.82
C ILE A 125 11.61 -4.18 7.38
N GLY A 126 11.83 -5.24 6.60
CA GLY A 126 12.70 -6.33 6.99
C GLY A 126 14.18 -6.05 6.78
N ALA A 127 15.00 -7.00 7.20
CA ALA A 127 16.45 -6.92 7.07
C ALA A 127 16.91 -6.86 5.62
N ASP A 128 16.10 -7.37 4.70
CA ASP A 128 16.35 -7.35 3.26
C ASP A 128 15.97 -6.02 2.58
N GLY A 129 15.48 -5.05 3.36
CA GLY A 129 15.03 -3.77 2.83
C GLY A 129 13.66 -3.80 2.18
N LEU A 130 12.96 -4.93 2.25
CA LEU A 130 11.62 -5.12 1.69
C LEU A 130 10.57 -5.09 2.79
N ILE A 131 9.29 -5.05 2.41
CA ILE A 131 8.19 -5.04 3.37
C ILE A 131 8.05 -6.43 4.00
N ALA A 132 8.29 -6.53 5.29
CA ALA A 132 8.07 -7.76 6.05
C ALA A 132 6.60 -7.93 6.43
N GLU A 133 5.93 -6.84 6.76
CA GLU A 133 4.51 -6.81 7.09
C GLU A 133 3.89 -5.51 6.63
N SER A 134 2.74 -5.59 5.98
CA SER A 134 1.90 -4.43 5.66
C SER A 134 0.52 -4.62 6.26
N ARG A 135 0.05 -3.62 6.99
CA ARG A 135 -1.32 -3.58 7.50
C ARG A 135 -2.04 -2.41 6.84
N GLY A 136 -2.91 -2.71 5.90
CA GLY A 136 -3.68 -1.73 5.16
C GLY A 136 -4.99 -1.40 5.85
N HIS A 137 -5.36 -0.13 5.82
CA HIS A 137 -6.60 0.37 6.44
C HIS A 137 -7.28 1.38 5.52
N PHE A 138 -8.56 1.21 5.33
CA PHE A 138 -9.44 2.18 4.70
C PHE A 138 -10.86 1.96 5.20
N ASP A 139 -11.76 2.94 4.98
CA ASP A 139 -13.15 2.83 5.40
C ASP A 139 -13.89 1.86 4.45
N ASN A 140 -14.12 0.64 4.93
CA ASN A 140 -14.79 -0.39 4.14
C ASN A 140 -16.24 -0.03 3.81
N ALA A 141 -16.95 0.66 4.70
CA ALA A 141 -18.32 1.07 4.44
C ALA A 141 -18.40 2.05 3.26
N THR A 142 -17.49 3.04 3.23
CA THR A 142 -17.37 3.96 2.10
C THR A 142 -17.01 3.21 0.81
N TYR A 143 -16.07 2.27 0.88
CA TYR A 143 -15.65 1.49 -0.27
C TYR A 143 -16.82 0.68 -0.84
N GLN A 144 -17.54 -0.05 -0.01
CA GLN A 144 -18.70 -0.85 -0.43
C GLN A 144 -19.79 0.03 -1.03
N HIS A 145 -20.04 1.18 -0.41
CA HIS A 145 -21.03 2.14 -0.93
C HIS A 145 -20.66 2.63 -2.32
N GLN A 146 -19.38 2.97 -2.54
CA GLN A 146 -18.92 3.44 -3.85
C GLN A 146 -18.91 2.35 -4.91
N LEU A 147 -18.62 1.10 -4.54
CA LEU A 147 -18.72 -0.02 -5.47
C LEU A 147 -20.12 -0.14 -6.07
N GLU A 148 -21.14 0.12 -5.27
CA GLU A 148 -22.54 0.02 -5.69
C GLU A 148 -23.08 1.31 -6.32
N HIS A 149 -22.71 2.47 -5.77
CA HIS A 149 -23.34 3.75 -6.09
C HIS A 149 -22.41 4.79 -6.71
N GLY A 150 -21.11 4.52 -6.71
CA GLY A 150 -20.10 5.46 -7.20
C GLY A 150 -19.73 6.53 -6.19
N VAL A 151 -18.80 7.38 -6.62
CA VAL A 151 -18.30 8.50 -5.81
C VAL A 151 -19.39 9.56 -5.71
N ALA A 152 -19.56 10.14 -4.51
CA ALA A 152 -20.53 11.21 -4.28
C ALA A 152 -20.24 12.44 -5.15
N GLU A 153 -21.28 13.10 -5.65
CA GLU A 153 -21.16 14.29 -6.51
C GLU A 153 -20.31 15.39 -5.88
N SER A 154 -20.44 15.60 -4.58
CA SER A 154 -19.64 16.59 -3.85
C SER A 154 -18.14 16.34 -3.97
N GLN A 155 -17.71 15.08 -4.08
CA GLN A 155 -16.31 14.72 -4.27
C GLN A 155 -15.86 14.91 -5.72
N ASN A 156 -16.76 14.80 -6.67
CA ASN A 156 -16.50 15.09 -8.08
C ASN A 156 -16.30 16.60 -8.29
N TYR A 157 -17.08 17.42 -7.63
CA TYR A 157 -16.98 18.89 -7.72
C TYR A 157 -15.70 19.44 -7.15
N SER A 158 -15.10 18.79 -6.17
CA SER A 158 -13.83 19.24 -5.59
C SER A 158 -12.69 19.22 -6.59
N CYS A 159 -12.83 18.49 -7.69
CA CYS A 159 -11.84 18.40 -8.75
C CYS A 159 -12.06 19.39 -9.89
N LEU A 160 -13.15 20.18 -9.84
CA LEU A 160 -13.45 21.19 -10.85
C LEU A 160 -12.82 22.52 -10.47
N PRO A 161 -12.24 23.26 -11.46
CA PRO A 161 -11.75 24.59 -11.17
C PRO A 161 -12.92 25.46 -10.70
N LYS A 162 -12.70 26.16 -9.59
CA LYS A 162 -13.69 27.11 -9.10
C LYS A 162 -13.67 28.32 -10.05
N THR A 163 -14.78 28.55 -10.69
CA THR A 163 -15.01 29.75 -11.47
C THR A 163 -15.19 30.95 -10.59
#